data_5a91c42e28001b65a7a8162febfd3e61
#
_entry.id   5a91c42e28001b65a7a8162febfd3e61
#
_cell.length_a   1.000
_cell.length_b   1.000
_cell.length_c   1.000
_cell.angle_alpha   90.00
_cell.angle_beta   90.00
_cell.angle_gamma   90.00
#
_symmetry.space_group_name_H-M   'P 1'
#
loop_
_entity.id
_entity.type
_entity.pdbx_description
1 polymer ?
#
loop_
_entity_poly.entity_id
_entity_poly.type
_entity_poly.pdbx_seq_one_letter_code
_entity_poly.pdbx_strand_id
1 'polypeptide(L)'
;MTDVLMEIRGLSKSYPGVVANDDVSFDIKQHEIHALLGENGAGKSTLVKMIYGLVRPDQGAMKLSGQAFAPGEPKVARSQGVGMVFQHFSLFDALNVGENIALGMENVLPQRDLAQRIREVSQAYGLPLDPNRIVGSLSAGERQRVEIIRCLLQNPKLLIMDEPTSVLTPQEVQTLFATLRKLKSEGTSILYISHKLEEIRSLCDTATILRRGKKVAGCTPSDTSAAALAEMMVGASFKAPQKKQHELGKTRLSLKALTLAGKGSGKSPISDLSFEIAAGEILGIGGIAGNGQEELLAALSGEALSAPQMCQLNGENIGHLGPNARRTLGLLCAPEERLGHAAAPNMSLIENALLTGALRKKLVKNGFLNWGR
;
A
#
# COMPACT_ATOMS: atom_id res chain seq x y z
N MET A 1 -14.08 -32.36 -15.84
CA MET A 1 -14.33 -30.90 -15.73
C MET A 1 -13.00 -30.26 -15.38
N THR A 2 -12.61 -29.21 -16.04
CA THR A 2 -11.32 -28.53 -15.77
C THR A 2 -11.40 -27.87 -14.39
N ASP A 3 -10.48 -28.23 -13.50
CA ASP A 3 -10.32 -27.66 -12.14
C ASP A 3 -9.85 -26.20 -12.16
N VAL A 4 -9.80 -25.61 -13.37
CA VAL A 4 -9.32 -24.24 -13.60
C VAL A 4 -10.49 -23.27 -13.68
N LEU A 5 -10.48 -22.26 -12.81
CA LEU A 5 -11.44 -21.15 -12.84
C LEU A 5 -11.05 -20.11 -13.87
N MET A 6 -9.81 -19.62 -13.84
CA MET A 6 -9.31 -18.60 -14.76
C MET A 6 -8.05 -19.06 -15.47
N GLU A 7 -8.06 -18.98 -16.80
CA GLU A 7 -6.90 -19.21 -17.64
C GLU A 7 -6.40 -17.88 -18.20
N ILE A 8 -5.12 -17.61 -18.06
CA ILE A 8 -4.45 -16.45 -18.61
C ILE A 8 -3.37 -16.94 -19.55
N ARG A 9 -3.39 -16.49 -20.83
CA ARG A 9 -2.48 -16.93 -21.87
C ARG A 9 -1.91 -15.74 -22.63
N GLY A 10 -0.60 -15.58 -22.57
CA GLY A 10 0.16 -14.61 -23.35
C GLY A 10 -0.20 -13.15 -23.12
N LEU A 11 -0.71 -12.79 -21.91
CA LEU A 11 -1.14 -11.43 -21.65
C LEU A 11 0.04 -10.47 -21.69
N SER A 12 -0.05 -9.47 -22.58
CA SER A 12 0.96 -8.44 -22.77
C SER A 12 0.33 -7.05 -22.72
N LYS A 13 1.06 -6.10 -22.11
CA LYS A 13 0.68 -4.69 -22.05
C LYS A 13 1.90 -3.80 -22.04
N SER A 14 1.93 -2.85 -22.97
CA SER A 14 2.97 -1.84 -23.08
C SER A 14 2.40 -0.43 -22.88
N TYR A 15 3.23 0.43 -22.31
CA TYR A 15 3.01 1.86 -22.20
C TYR A 15 4.21 2.58 -22.81
N PRO A 16 4.14 3.88 -23.16
CA PRO A 16 5.28 4.61 -23.70
C PRO A 16 6.53 4.45 -22.82
N GLY A 17 7.57 3.81 -23.37
CA GLY A 17 8.84 3.57 -22.68
C GLY A 17 8.89 2.38 -21.71
N VAL A 18 7.78 1.64 -21.48
CA VAL A 18 7.74 0.52 -20.53
C VAL A 18 6.87 -0.62 -21.01
N VAL A 19 7.42 -1.84 -21.04
CA VAL A 19 6.62 -3.07 -21.16
C VAL A 19 6.22 -3.52 -19.76
N ALA A 20 4.95 -3.32 -19.41
CA ALA A 20 4.44 -3.61 -18.07
C ALA A 20 4.18 -5.12 -17.85
N ASN A 21 3.68 -5.80 -18.90
CA ASN A 21 3.52 -7.26 -18.92
C ASN A 21 3.93 -7.76 -20.31
N ASP A 22 4.66 -8.89 -20.34
CA ASP A 22 5.23 -9.50 -21.52
C ASP A 22 5.03 -11.01 -21.47
N ASP A 23 4.08 -11.52 -22.25
CA ASP A 23 3.73 -12.93 -22.42
C ASP A 23 3.40 -13.65 -21.08
N VAL A 24 2.57 -13.02 -20.23
CA VAL A 24 2.22 -13.58 -18.92
C VAL A 24 1.17 -14.68 -19.08
N SER A 25 1.49 -15.91 -18.61
CA SER A 25 0.61 -17.07 -18.69
C SER A 25 0.59 -17.84 -17.38
N PHE A 26 -0.60 -18.05 -16.80
CA PHE A 26 -0.83 -18.90 -15.61
C PHE A 26 -2.32 -19.21 -15.44
N ASP A 27 -2.61 -20.13 -14.53
CA ASP A 27 -3.96 -20.55 -14.19
C ASP A 27 -4.28 -20.26 -12.72
N ILE A 28 -5.53 -19.97 -12.44
CA ILE A 28 -6.11 -19.95 -11.09
C ILE A 28 -7.14 -21.06 -11.03
N LYS A 29 -6.99 -21.98 -10.06
CA LYS A 29 -7.91 -23.10 -9.89
C LYS A 29 -9.18 -22.67 -9.16
N GLN A 30 -10.21 -23.53 -9.25
CA GLN A 30 -11.40 -23.38 -8.42
C GLN A 30 -11.05 -23.59 -6.95
N HIS A 31 -11.68 -22.83 -6.05
CA HIS A 31 -11.48 -22.94 -4.60
C HIS A 31 -10.01 -22.78 -4.16
N GLU A 32 -9.25 -21.92 -4.85
CA GLU A 32 -7.83 -21.68 -4.60
C GLU A 32 -7.61 -20.25 -4.10
N ILE A 33 -6.69 -20.10 -3.16
CA ILE A 33 -6.08 -18.78 -2.85
C ILE A 33 -4.73 -18.74 -3.58
N HIS A 34 -4.71 -18.06 -4.72
CA HIS A 34 -3.54 -17.92 -5.59
C HIS A 34 -2.81 -16.62 -5.29
N ALA A 35 -1.54 -16.71 -4.93
CA ALA A 35 -0.71 -15.52 -4.71
C ALA A 35 -0.14 -14.97 -6.02
N LEU A 36 -0.17 -13.65 -6.19
CA LEU A 36 0.56 -12.95 -7.25
C LEU A 36 1.69 -12.11 -6.62
N LEU A 37 2.92 -12.56 -6.79
CA LEU A 37 4.11 -12.00 -6.17
C LEU A 37 4.97 -11.24 -7.18
N GLY A 38 5.82 -10.34 -6.67
CA GLY A 38 6.81 -9.60 -7.44
C GLY A 38 7.13 -8.26 -6.78
N GLU A 39 8.27 -7.68 -7.12
CA GLU A 39 8.64 -6.33 -6.66
C GLU A 39 7.68 -5.24 -7.16
N ASN A 40 7.85 -4.02 -6.62
CA ASN A 40 7.18 -2.84 -7.17
C ASN A 40 7.65 -2.63 -8.62
N GLY A 41 6.70 -2.41 -9.52
CA GLY A 41 7.00 -2.31 -10.95
C GLY A 41 7.11 -3.66 -11.69
N ALA A 42 6.91 -4.82 -11.03
CA ALA A 42 6.94 -6.13 -11.69
C ALA A 42 5.77 -6.40 -12.64
N GLY A 43 4.77 -5.51 -12.71
CA GLY A 43 3.60 -5.66 -13.59
C GLY A 43 2.34 -6.18 -12.91
N LYS A 44 2.35 -6.44 -11.59
CA LYS A 44 1.18 -7.00 -10.86
C LYS A 44 -0.08 -6.15 -11.02
N SER A 45 0.00 -4.86 -10.71
CA SER A 45 -1.18 -3.97 -10.77
C SER A 45 -1.70 -3.79 -12.21
N THR A 46 -0.84 -3.82 -13.23
CA THR A 46 -1.27 -3.79 -14.63
C THR A 46 -2.01 -5.07 -15.00
N LEU A 47 -1.48 -6.22 -14.61
CA LEU A 47 -2.11 -7.52 -14.84
C LEU A 47 -3.50 -7.58 -14.21
N VAL A 48 -3.62 -7.18 -12.95
CA VAL A 48 -4.90 -7.15 -12.22
C VAL A 48 -5.88 -6.19 -12.86
N LYS A 49 -5.43 -5.01 -13.30
CA LYS A 49 -6.27 -4.06 -14.04
C LYS A 49 -6.77 -4.63 -15.37
N MET A 50 -5.99 -5.48 -16.05
CA MET A 50 -6.44 -6.18 -17.25
C MET A 50 -7.52 -7.22 -16.91
N ILE A 51 -7.33 -8.01 -15.86
CA ILE A 51 -8.31 -9.01 -15.40
C ILE A 51 -9.62 -8.32 -14.98
N TYR A 52 -9.54 -7.18 -14.31
CA TYR A 52 -10.72 -6.47 -13.84
C TYR A 52 -11.38 -5.55 -14.90
N GLY A 53 -10.77 -5.43 -16.09
CA GLY A 53 -11.33 -4.63 -17.19
C GLY A 53 -11.06 -3.12 -17.12
N LEU A 54 -10.13 -2.67 -16.27
CA LEU A 54 -9.68 -1.26 -16.22
C LEU A 54 -8.69 -0.92 -17.33
N VAL A 55 -7.99 -1.92 -17.86
CA VAL A 55 -7.00 -1.78 -18.93
C VAL A 55 -7.20 -2.93 -19.90
N ARG A 56 -7.21 -2.63 -21.21
CA ARG A 56 -7.26 -3.68 -22.24
C ARG A 56 -5.84 -4.22 -22.49
N PRO A 57 -5.66 -5.56 -22.54
CA PRO A 57 -4.40 -6.13 -23.01
C PRO A 57 -4.13 -5.75 -24.47
N ASP A 58 -2.85 -5.67 -24.82
CA ASP A 58 -2.44 -5.46 -26.22
C ASP A 58 -2.39 -6.81 -26.96
N GLN A 59 -2.06 -7.90 -26.23
CA GLN A 59 -2.02 -9.28 -26.73
C GLN A 59 -2.44 -10.27 -25.66
N GLY A 60 -2.73 -11.49 -26.10
CA GLY A 60 -3.11 -12.60 -25.24
C GLY A 60 -4.62 -12.75 -25.08
N ALA A 61 -5.02 -13.72 -24.27
CA ALA A 61 -6.42 -14.05 -24.02
C ALA A 61 -6.62 -14.55 -22.60
N MET A 62 -7.84 -14.39 -22.09
CA MET A 62 -8.28 -14.95 -20.82
C MET A 62 -9.53 -15.81 -21.02
N LYS A 63 -9.71 -16.82 -20.16
CA LYS A 63 -10.95 -17.57 -20.03
C LYS A 63 -11.37 -17.61 -18.57
N LEU A 64 -12.66 -17.50 -18.31
CA LEU A 64 -13.25 -17.67 -16.98
C LEU A 64 -14.25 -18.83 -17.06
N SER A 65 -14.06 -19.87 -16.22
CA SER A 65 -14.86 -21.10 -16.27
C SER A 65 -14.95 -21.72 -17.66
N GLY A 66 -13.84 -21.72 -18.41
CA GLY A 66 -13.73 -22.26 -19.77
C GLY A 66 -14.30 -21.37 -20.89
N GLN A 67 -14.97 -20.27 -20.56
CA GLN A 67 -15.53 -19.32 -21.54
C GLN A 67 -14.60 -18.14 -21.78
N ALA A 68 -14.58 -17.57 -22.98
CA ALA A 68 -13.78 -16.41 -23.29
C ALA A 68 -14.13 -15.24 -22.37
N PHE A 69 -13.11 -14.63 -21.77
CA PHE A 69 -13.22 -13.54 -20.83
C PHE A 69 -12.37 -12.34 -21.26
N ALA A 70 -13.02 -11.28 -21.71
CA ALA A 70 -12.37 -10.07 -22.18
C ALA A 70 -13.15 -8.83 -21.72
N PRO A 71 -13.12 -8.50 -20.41
CA PRO A 71 -13.88 -7.39 -19.89
C PRO A 71 -13.32 -6.07 -20.42
N GLY A 72 -14.21 -5.27 -21.05
CA GLY A 72 -13.84 -3.93 -21.53
C GLY A 72 -13.95 -2.84 -20.46
N GLU A 73 -14.62 -3.16 -19.35
CA GLU A 73 -14.87 -2.29 -18.21
C GLU A 73 -15.14 -3.13 -16.93
N PRO A 74 -14.96 -2.56 -15.72
CA PRO A 74 -15.16 -3.27 -14.45
C PRO A 74 -16.58 -3.83 -14.26
N LYS A 75 -17.58 -3.18 -14.83
CA LYS A 75 -18.98 -3.64 -14.77
C LYS A 75 -19.13 -5.02 -15.41
N VAL A 76 -18.51 -5.23 -16.59
CA VAL A 76 -18.53 -6.53 -17.28
C VAL A 76 -17.80 -7.60 -16.48
N ALA A 77 -16.66 -7.27 -15.87
CA ALA A 77 -15.94 -8.20 -15.01
C ALA A 77 -16.82 -8.64 -13.81
N ARG A 78 -17.49 -7.69 -13.14
CA ARG A 78 -18.40 -7.98 -12.02
C ARG A 78 -19.57 -8.85 -12.43
N SER A 79 -20.24 -8.54 -13.52
CA SER A 79 -21.40 -9.33 -14.00
C SER A 79 -21.04 -10.79 -14.36
N GLN A 80 -19.76 -11.04 -14.68
CA GLN A 80 -19.21 -12.38 -14.92
C GLN A 80 -18.67 -13.07 -13.66
N GLY A 81 -18.71 -12.38 -12.51
CA GLY A 81 -18.34 -12.92 -11.20
C GLY A 81 -16.90 -12.61 -10.78
N VAL A 82 -16.26 -11.57 -11.30
CA VAL A 82 -14.95 -11.12 -10.84
C VAL A 82 -15.09 -9.87 -9.98
N GLY A 83 -14.79 -9.98 -8.68
CA GLY A 83 -14.77 -8.87 -7.73
C GLY A 83 -13.34 -8.39 -7.45
N MET A 84 -13.18 -7.12 -7.06
CA MET A 84 -11.88 -6.57 -6.70
C MET A 84 -11.96 -5.63 -5.51
N VAL A 85 -11.07 -5.86 -4.54
CA VAL A 85 -10.77 -4.97 -3.42
C VAL A 85 -9.45 -4.28 -3.74
N PHE A 86 -9.47 -2.97 -3.83
CA PHE A 86 -8.33 -2.14 -4.24
C PHE A 86 -7.40 -1.84 -3.06
N GLN A 87 -6.14 -1.54 -3.36
CA GLN A 87 -5.14 -1.10 -2.39
C GLN A 87 -5.54 0.24 -1.73
N HIS A 88 -6.13 1.16 -2.49
CA HIS A 88 -6.68 2.41 -1.97
C HIS A 88 -8.20 2.34 -1.97
N PHE A 89 -8.81 2.76 -0.88
CA PHE A 89 -10.26 2.71 -0.74
C PHE A 89 -10.97 3.53 -1.82
N SER A 90 -11.95 2.89 -2.47
CA SER A 90 -12.84 3.54 -3.45
C SER A 90 -14.15 3.93 -2.76
N LEU A 91 -14.07 4.64 -1.63
CA LEU A 91 -15.19 5.02 -0.78
C LEU A 91 -15.33 6.54 -0.71
N PHE A 92 -16.57 6.99 -0.60
CA PHE A 92 -16.90 8.40 -0.40
C PHE A 92 -17.12 8.68 1.08
N ASP A 93 -16.27 9.51 1.68
CA ASP A 93 -16.27 9.83 3.10
C ASP A 93 -17.56 10.47 3.60
N ALA A 94 -18.23 11.25 2.74
CA ALA A 94 -19.47 11.95 3.06
C ALA A 94 -20.71 11.03 3.11
N LEU A 95 -20.66 9.85 2.53
CA LEU A 95 -21.74 8.89 2.45
C LEU A 95 -21.66 7.86 3.59
N ASN A 96 -22.81 7.27 3.94
CA ASN A 96 -22.82 6.14 4.88
C ASN A 96 -22.37 4.83 4.19
N VAL A 97 -22.18 3.78 5.00
CA VAL A 97 -21.74 2.45 4.54
C VAL A 97 -22.71 1.87 3.51
N GLY A 98 -24.04 1.95 3.79
CA GLY A 98 -25.08 1.43 2.88
C GLY A 98 -25.07 2.13 1.53
N GLU A 99 -24.95 3.45 1.51
CA GLU A 99 -24.87 4.26 0.29
C GLU A 99 -23.60 3.93 -0.53
N ASN A 100 -22.44 3.81 0.13
CA ASN A 100 -21.20 3.41 -0.53
C ASN A 100 -21.30 2.02 -1.18
N ILE A 101 -21.94 1.07 -0.51
CA ILE A 101 -22.16 -0.27 -1.05
C ILE A 101 -23.12 -0.21 -2.24
N ALA A 102 -24.22 0.55 -2.13
CA ALA A 102 -25.22 0.71 -3.19
C ALA A 102 -24.61 1.23 -4.49
N LEU A 103 -23.67 2.19 -4.43
CA LEU A 103 -22.97 2.72 -5.61
C LEU A 103 -22.21 1.64 -6.41
N GLY A 104 -21.82 0.54 -5.75
CA GLY A 104 -21.13 -0.57 -6.40
C GLY A 104 -22.04 -1.65 -6.99
N MET A 105 -23.35 -1.58 -6.75
CA MET A 105 -24.33 -2.60 -7.14
C MET A 105 -25.04 -2.23 -8.45
N GLU A 106 -25.27 -3.22 -9.30
CA GLU A 106 -26.07 -3.02 -10.54
C GLU A 106 -27.56 -2.95 -10.26
N ASN A 107 -28.05 -3.82 -9.37
CA ASN A 107 -29.44 -3.85 -8.92
C ASN A 107 -29.48 -3.42 -7.45
N VAL A 108 -29.79 -2.15 -7.23
CA VAL A 108 -29.86 -1.59 -5.89
C VAL A 108 -31.17 -2.06 -5.22
N LEU A 109 -31.02 -2.76 -4.11
CA LEU A 109 -32.14 -3.14 -3.25
C LEU A 109 -32.73 -1.89 -2.55
N PRO A 110 -34.01 -1.92 -2.14
CA PRO A 110 -34.54 -0.90 -1.24
C PRO A 110 -33.62 -0.71 -0.03
N GLN A 111 -33.43 0.52 0.43
CA GLN A 111 -32.45 0.87 1.46
C GLN A 111 -32.55 -0.01 2.73
N ARG A 112 -33.78 -0.34 3.15
CA ARG A 112 -34.03 -1.19 4.32
C ARG A 112 -33.52 -2.61 4.10
N ASP A 113 -33.79 -3.19 2.93
CA ASP A 113 -33.42 -4.56 2.60
C ASP A 113 -31.92 -4.67 2.39
N LEU A 114 -31.30 -3.67 1.76
CA LEU A 114 -29.85 -3.57 1.63
C LEU A 114 -29.17 -3.47 2.99
N ALA A 115 -29.67 -2.63 3.90
CA ALA A 115 -29.14 -2.50 5.24
C ALA A 115 -29.20 -3.82 6.04
N GLN A 116 -30.31 -4.55 5.90
CA GLN A 116 -30.45 -5.88 6.49
C GLN A 116 -29.45 -6.86 5.89
N ARG A 117 -29.34 -6.91 4.57
CA ARG A 117 -28.40 -7.81 3.86
C ARG A 117 -26.94 -7.52 4.20
N ILE A 118 -26.57 -6.25 4.36
CA ILE A 118 -25.23 -5.86 4.83
C ILE A 118 -24.95 -6.42 6.22
N ARG A 119 -25.89 -6.31 7.16
CA ARG A 119 -25.70 -6.86 8.52
C ARG A 119 -25.56 -8.38 8.50
N GLU A 120 -26.43 -9.08 7.77
CA GLU A 120 -26.39 -10.53 7.64
C GLU A 120 -25.04 -11.01 7.09
N VAL A 121 -24.62 -10.46 5.95
CA VAL A 121 -23.36 -10.87 5.30
C VAL A 121 -22.16 -10.49 6.16
N SER A 122 -22.15 -9.26 6.71
CA SER A 122 -21.03 -8.82 7.53
C SER A 122 -20.84 -9.65 8.80
N GLN A 123 -21.93 -10.06 9.44
CA GLN A 123 -21.91 -10.96 10.59
C GLN A 123 -21.48 -12.37 10.20
N ALA A 124 -22.03 -12.91 9.10
CA ALA A 124 -21.70 -14.25 8.62
C ALA A 124 -20.20 -14.44 8.35
N TYR A 125 -19.53 -13.38 7.89
CA TYR A 125 -18.09 -13.42 7.61
C TYR A 125 -17.20 -12.85 8.72
N GLY A 126 -17.77 -12.51 9.90
CA GLY A 126 -16.99 -11.97 11.02
C GLY A 126 -16.44 -10.56 10.79
N LEU A 127 -17.05 -9.80 9.89
CA LEU A 127 -16.68 -8.43 9.53
C LEU A 127 -17.83 -7.45 9.84
N PRO A 128 -18.29 -7.32 11.09
CA PRO A 128 -19.50 -6.58 11.44
C PRO A 128 -19.40 -5.12 10.99
N LEU A 129 -20.50 -4.63 10.37
CA LEU A 129 -20.66 -3.28 9.87
C LEU A 129 -22.03 -2.71 10.27
N ASP A 130 -22.08 -1.42 10.59
CA ASP A 130 -23.33 -0.67 10.69
C ASP A 130 -23.57 0.08 9.38
N PRO A 131 -24.63 -0.25 8.61
CA PRO A 131 -24.96 0.39 7.33
C PRO A 131 -25.17 1.90 7.41
N ASN A 132 -25.52 2.42 8.60
CA ASN A 132 -25.88 3.84 8.77
C ASN A 132 -24.67 4.72 9.15
N ARG A 133 -23.52 4.13 9.52
CA ARG A 133 -22.33 4.92 9.88
C ARG A 133 -21.75 5.64 8.67
N ILE A 134 -21.36 6.90 8.87
CA ILE A 134 -20.65 7.71 7.86
C ILE A 134 -19.23 7.15 7.68
N VAL A 135 -18.85 6.91 6.42
CA VAL A 135 -17.56 6.30 6.07
C VAL A 135 -16.37 7.15 6.54
N GLY A 136 -16.48 8.48 6.51
CA GLY A 136 -15.47 9.39 7.02
C GLY A 136 -15.10 9.19 8.51
N SER A 137 -16.02 8.60 9.32
CA SER A 137 -15.79 8.30 10.74
C SER A 137 -15.18 6.93 10.99
N LEU A 138 -14.99 6.11 9.94
CA LEU A 138 -14.50 4.75 10.06
C LEU A 138 -12.95 4.72 10.14
N SER A 139 -12.43 3.80 10.94
CA SER A 139 -11.01 3.43 10.90
C SER A 139 -10.64 2.80 9.54
N ALA A 140 -9.35 2.72 9.24
CA ALA A 140 -8.86 2.08 8.03
C ALA A 140 -9.30 0.60 7.94
N GLY A 141 -9.26 -0.13 9.05
CA GLY A 141 -9.75 -1.53 9.11
C GLY A 141 -11.25 -1.66 8.86
N GLU A 142 -12.07 -0.72 9.37
CA GLU A 142 -13.51 -0.70 9.09
C GLU A 142 -13.79 -0.36 7.62
N ARG A 143 -13.06 0.58 7.02
CA ARG A 143 -13.16 0.90 5.58
C ARG A 143 -12.82 -0.31 4.72
N GLN A 144 -11.79 -1.07 5.09
CA GLN A 144 -11.44 -2.33 4.42
C GLN A 144 -12.60 -3.34 4.46
N ARG A 145 -13.29 -3.46 5.62
CA ARG A 145 -14.48 -4.31 5.74
C ARG A 145 -15.60 -3.88 4.78
N VAL A 146 -15.83 -2.57 4.63
CA VAL A 146 -16.83 -2.05 3.69
C VAL A 146 -16.51 -2.49 2.25
N GLU A 147 -15.26 -2.36 1.82
CA GLU A 147 -14.81 -2.79 0.49
C GLU A 147 -15.03 -4.30 0.27
N ILE A 148 -14.67 -5.12 1.26
CA ILE A 148 -14.84 -6.57 1.20
C ILE A 148 -16.33 -6.92 1.12
N ILE A 149 -17.17 -6.40 2.02
CA ILE A 149 -18.61 -6.68 2.05
C ILE A 149 -19.28 -6.22 0.75
N ARG A 150 -18.87 -5.07 0.18
CA ARG A 150 -19.35 -4.60 -1.12
C ARG A 150 -19.10 -5.62 -2.24
N CYS A 151 -17.92 -6.28 -2.22
CA CYS A 151 -17.60 -7.33 -3.19
C CYS A 151 -18.40 -8.62 -2.92
N LEU A 152 -18.51 -9.03 -1.64
CA LEU A 152 -19.19 -10.28 -1.26
C LEU A 152 -20.68 -10.27 -1.56
N LEU A 153 -21.34 -9.12 -1.44
CA LEU A 153 -22.75 -8.96 -1.79
C LEU A 153 -23.06 -9.25 -3.27
N GLN A 154 -22.03 -9.30 -4.12
CA GLN A 154 -22.15 -9.61 -5.55
C GLN A 154 -21.81 -11.07 -5.89
N ASN A 155 -21.61 -11.93 -4.88
CA ASN A 155 -21.28 -13.36 -5.03
C ASN A 155 -20.16 -13.64 -6.04
N PRO A 156 -18.94 -13.14 -5.85
CA PRO A 156 -17.87 -13.30 -6.81
C PRO A 156 -17.40 -14.77 -6.88
N LYS A 157 -17.12 -15.24 -8.10
CA LYS A 157 -16.41 -16.50 -8.36
C LYS A 157 -14.91 -16.34 -8.12
N LEU A 158 -14.37 -15.19 -8.52
CA LEU A 158 -12.99 -14.77 -8.29
C LEU A 158 -12.97 -13.44 -7.55
N LEU A 159 -12.33 -13.40 -6.38
CA LEU A 159 -12.10 -12.19 -5.60
C LEU A 159 -10.63 -11.79 -5.70
N ILE A 160 -10.36 -10.62 -6.25
CA ILE A 160 -9.02 -10.05 -6.34
C ILE A 160 -8.80 -9.15 -5.11
N MET A 161 -7.70 -9.36 -4.40
CA MET A 161 -7.33 -8.63 -3.19
C MET A 161 -5.95 -7.98 -3.41
N ASP A 162 -5.91 -6.66 -3.59
CA ASP A 162 -4.66 -5.92 -3.83
C ASP A 162 -4.15 -5.28 -2.53
N GLU A 163 -3.12 -5.89 -1.93
CA GLU A 163 -2.48 -5.50 -0.65
C GLU A 163 -3.47 -5.23 0.50
N PRO A 164 -4.41 -6.16 0.80
CA PRO A 164 -5.52 -5.88 1.70
C PRO A 164 -5.13 -5.72 3.18
N THR A 165 -3.90 -6.04 3.54
CA THR A 165 -3.42 -5.99 4.93
C THR A 165 -2.52 -4.79 5.22
N SER A 166 -2.33 -3.89 4.26
CA SER A 166 -1.38 -2.76 4.38
C SER A 166 -1.71 -1.80 5.53
N VAL A 167 -2.99 -1.69 5.88
CA VAL A 167 -3.50 -0.76 6.90
C VAL A 167 -4.13 -1.46 8.11
N LEU A 168 -4.03 -2.79 8.18
CA LEU A 168 -4.67 -3.60 9.22
C LEU A 168 -3.71 -3.88 10.38
N THR A 169 -4.27 -3.95 11.58
CA THR A 169 -3.59 -4.48 12.76
C THR A 169 -3.39 -6.00 12.64
N PRO A 170 -2.43 -6.61 13.36
CA PRO A 170 -2.22 -8.07 13.33
C PRO A 170 -3.49 -8.88 13.64
N GLN A 171 -4.33 -8.41 14.57
CA GLN A 171 -5.60 -9.05 14.93
C GLN A 171 -6.60 -8.99 13.77
N GLU A 172 -6.71 -7.85 13.09
CA GLU A 172 -7.58 -7.69 11.92
C GLU A 172 -7.11 -8.54 10.74
N VAL A 173 -5.79 -8.70 10.56
CA VAL A 173 -5.22 -9.62 9.55
C VAL A 173 -5.67 -11.06 9.81
N GLN A 174 -5.64 -11.54 11.06
CA GLN A 174 -6.10 -12.90 11.40
C GLN A 174 -7.60 -13.07 11.11
N THR A 175 -8.42 -12.07 11.43
CA THR A 175 -9.85 -12.06 11.11
C THR A 175 -10.08 -12.12 9.61
N LEU A 176 -9.35 -11.31 8.84
CA LEU A 176 -9.40 -11.35 7.36
C LEU A 176 -9.02 -12.72 6.83
N PHE A 177 -7.94 -13.33 7.31
CA PHE A 177 -7.51 -14.66 6.85
C PHE A 177 -8.54 -15.74 7.14
N ALA A 178 -9.19 -15.70 8.30
CA ALA A 178 -10.29 -16.60 8.62
C ALA A 178 -11.45 -16.42 7.62
N THR A 179 -11.80 -15.17 7.30
CA THR A 179 -12.82 -14.84 6.30
C THR A 179 -12.44 -15.37 4.91
N LEU A 180 -11.19 -15.18 4.45
CA LEU A 180 -10.75 -15.64 3.13
C LEU A 180 -10.74 -17.18 3.04
N ARG A 181 -10.33 -17.88 4.11
CA ARG A 181 -10.42 -19.35 4.17
C ARG A 181 -11.87 -19.84 4.11
N LYS A 182 -12.79 -19.15 4.79
CA LYS A 182 -14.22 -19.45 4.73
C LYS A 182 -14.76 -19.24 3.31
N LEU A 183 -14.48 -18.13 2.67
CA LEU A 183 -14.87 -17.87 1.28
C LEU A 183 -14.37 -18.92 0.31
N LYS A 184 -13.10 -19.33 0.45
CA LYS A 184 -12.53 -20.45 -0.32
C LYS A 184 -13.34 -21.74 -0.11
N SER A 185 -13.68 -22.09 1.13
CA SER A 185 -14.46 -23.30 1.44
C SER A 185 -15.89 -23.24 0.89
N GLU A 186 -16.44 -22.04 0.70
CA GLU A 186 -17.77 -21.79 0.12
C GLU A 186 -17.75 -21.68 -1.41
N GLY A 187 -16.58 -21.79 -2.06
CA GLY A 187 -16.46 -21.86 -3.51
C GLY A 187 -15.86 -20.66 -4.20
N THR A 188 -15.51 -19.60 -3.49
CA THR A 188 -14.85 -18.43 -4.06
C THR A 188 -13.36 -18.69 -4.21
N SER A 189 -12.80 -18.47 -5.41
CA SER A 189 -11.35 -18.43 -5.60
C SER A 189 -10.82 -17.02 -5.36
N ILE A 190 -9.57 -16.91 -4.90
CA ILE A 190 -9.01 -15.63 -4.49
C ILE A 190 -7.67 -15.43 -5.19
N LEU A 191 -7.49 -14.27 -5.85
CA LEU A 191 -6.20 -13.78 -6.32
C LEU A 191 -5.67 -12.77 -5.30
N TYR A 192 -4.68 -13.19 -4.51
CA TYR A 192 -4.14 -12.45 -3.39
C TYR A 192 -2.81 -11.80 -3.74
N ILE A 193 -2.74 -10.47 -3.68
CA ILE A 193 -1.52 -9.71 -3.97
C ILE A 193 -0.99 -9.15 -2.66
N SER A 194 0.24 -9.50 -2.30
CA SER A 194 0.94 -8.95 -1.14
C SER A 194 2.45 -9.05 -1.34
N HIS A 195 3.18 -8.19 -0.68
CA HIS A 195 4.64 -8.28 -0.57
C HIS A 195 5.09 -8.88 0.77
N LYS A 196 4.15 -9.22 1.67
CA LYS A 196 4.43 -9.82 2.97
C LYS A 196 4.50 -11.34 2.86
N LEU A 197 5.70 -11.87 2.77
CA LEU A 197 5.94 -13.28 2.44
C LEU A 197 5.36 -14.26 3.47
N GLU A 198 5.33 -13.90 4.75
CA GLU A 198 4.74 -14.74 5.79
C GLU A 198 3.22 -14.86 5.65
N GLU A 199 2.54 -13.79 5.21
CA GLU A 199 1.11 -13.84 4.88
C GLU A 199 0.85 -14.83 3.74
N ILE A 200 1.64 -14.73 2.67
CA ILE A 200 1.55 -15.61 1.49
C ILE A 200 1.75 -17.07 1.89
N ARG A 201 2.79 -17.35 2.69
CA ARG A 201 3.11 -18.71 3.14
C ARG A 201 2.03 -19.32 4.03
N SER A 202 1.34 -18.51 4.81
CA SER A 202 0.30 -18.97 5.75
C SER A 202 -1.09 -19.09 5.13
N LEU A 203 -1.36 -18.35 4.04
CA LEU A 203 -2.70 -18.20 3.48
C LEU A 203 -2.87 -18.86 2.11
N CYS A 204 -1.86 -18.77 1.22
CA CYS A 204 -2.02 -19.08 -0.18
C CYS A 204 -1.63 -20.54 -0.50
N ASP A 205 -2.38 -21.16 -1.42
CA ASP A 205 -2.14 -22.52 -1.88
C ASP A 205 -1.01 -22.58 -2.91
N THR A 206 -1.04 -21.68 -3.88
CA THR A 206 -0.04 -21.56 -4.94
C THR A 206 0.38 -20.11 -5.14
N ALA A 207 1.48 -19.90 -5.84
CA ALA A 207 1.97 -18.59 -6.18
C ALA A 207 2.49 -18.50 -7.60
N THR A 208 2.21 -17.38 -8.26
CA THR A 208 2.88 -16.95 -9.50
C THR A 208 3.76 -15.74 -9.19
N ILE A 209 5.02 -15.81 -9.59
CA ILE A 209 6.01 -14.77 -9.37
C ILE A 209 6.26 -14.01 -10.66
N LEU A 210 6.04 -12.69 -10.63
CA LEU A 210 6.35 -11.76 -11.70
C LEU A 210 7.64 -11.00 -11.42
N ARG A 211 8.43 -10.82 -12.46
CA ARG A 211 9.63 -9.98 -12.43
C ARG A 211 9.81 -9.29 -13.79
N ARG A 212 9.90 -7.95 -13.79
CA ARG A 212 10.05 -7.13 -15.01
C ARG A 212 9.02 -7.46 -16.08
N GLY A 213 7.77 -7.59 -15.69
CA GLY A 213 6.65 -7.86 -16.58
C GLY A 213 6.47 -9.32 -17.00
N LYS A 214 7.36 -10.24 -16.62
CA LYS A 214 7.30 -11.66 -17.02
C LYS A 214 7.00 -12.57 -15.83
N LYS A 215 6.32 -13.68 -16.07
CA LYS A 215 6.26 -14.80 -15.12
C LYS A 215 7.62 -15.49 -15.08
N VAL A 216 8.26 -15.53 -13.92
CA VAL A 216 9.58 -16.16 -13.74
C VAL A 216 9.53 -17.46 -12.98
N ALA A 217 8.52 -17.67 -12.14
CA ALA A 217 8.33 -18.90 -11.36
C ALA A 217 6.87 -19.12 -10.97
N GLY A 218 6.57 -20.35 -10.56
CA GLY A 218 5.38 -20.72 -9.82
C GLY A 218 5.79 -21.71 -8.73
N CYS A 219 5.17 -21.64 -7.55
CA CYS A 219 5.51 -22.51 -6.43
C CYS A 219 4.32 -22.70 -5.47
N THR A 220 4.46 -23.64 -4.54
CA THR A 220 3.63 -23.80 -3.35
C THR A 220 4.28 -23.00 -2.21
N PRO A 221 3.65 -21.92 -1.72
CA PRO A 221 4.29 -21.05 -0.74
C PRO A 221 4.61 -21.73 0.59
N SER A 222 3.77 -22.66 1.06
CA SER A 222 4.02 -23.41 2.31
C SER A 222 5.32 -24.18 2.29
N ASP A 223 5.69 -24.72 1.11
CA ASP A 223 6.86 -25.57 0.91
C ASP A 223 8.12 -24.76 0.57
N THR A 224 7.96 -23.45 0.37
CA THR A 224 9.03 -22.54 -0.05
C THR A 224 9.41 -21.60 1.11
N SER A 225 10.70 -21.46 1.40
CA SER A 225 11.15 -20.53 2.43
C SER A 225 10.92 -19.07 2.02
N ALA A 226 10.75 -18.16 2.99
CA ALA A 226 10.61 -16.73 2.71
C ALA A 226 11.83 -16.16 1.95
N ALA A 227 13.03 -16.66 2.26
CA ALA A 227 14.26 -16.28 1.55
C ALA A 227 14.23 -16.71 0.08
N ALA A 228 13.78 -17.94 -0.21
CA ALA A 228 13.65 -18.44 -1.59
C ALA A 228 12.57 -17.67 -2.37
N LEU A 229 11.43 -17.35 -1.76
CA LEU A 229 10.41 -16.48 -2.37
C LEU A 229 10.96 -15.09 -2.71
N ALA A 230 11.69 -14.48 -1.76
CA ALA A 230 12.34 -13.19 -1.97
C ALA A 230 13.37 -13.24 -3.12
N GLU A 231 14.18 -14.29 -3.19
CA GLU A 231 15.15 -14.49 -4.26
C GLU A 231 14.47 -14.63 -5.64
N MET A 232 13.37 -15.38 -5.73
CA MET A 232 12.59 -15.49 -6.98
C MET A 232 12.04 -14.13 -7.41
N MET A 233 11.55 -13.31 -6.47
CA MET A 233 10.99 -11.99 -6.76
C MET A 233 12.05 -11.01 -7.27
N VAL A 234 13.22 -10.95 -6.63
CA VAL A 234 14.28 -9.99 -6.94
C VAL A 234 15.25 -10.51 -7.99
N GLY A 235 15.50 -11.82 -8.02
CA GLY A 235 16.40 -12.47 -8.96
C GLY A 235 17.88 -12.40 -8.57
N ALA A 236 18.15 -12.08 -7.30
CA ALA A 236 19.46 -12.10 -6.71
C ALA A 236 19.38 -12.65 -5.29
N SER A 237 20.36 -13.43 -4.85
CA SER A 237 20.40 -13.87 -3.46
C SER A 237 20.71 -12.70 -2.54
N PHE A 238 19.86 -12.51 -1.54
CA PHE A 238 20.09 -11.51 -0.51
C PHE A 238 21.11 -12.04 0.51
N LYS A 239 22.27 -11.42 0.54
CA LYS A 239 23.09 -11.48 1.76
C LYS A 239 22.51 -10.46 2.72
N ALA A 240 22.04 -10.91 3.88
CA ALA A 240 21.61 -9.99 4.93
C ALA A 240 22.73 -8.97 5.20
N PRO A 241 22.43 -7.67 5.24
CA PRO A 241 23.45 -6.68 5.55
C PRO A 241 24.06 -7.02 6.92
N GLN A 242 25.36 -7.26 6.94
CA GLN A 242 26.08 -7.47 8.19
C GLN A 242 26.17 -6.11 8.90
N LYS A 243 25.63 -6.03 10.10
CA LYS A 243 25.83 -4.86 10.96
C LYS A 243 27.31 -4.76 11.30
N LYS A 244 28.03 -3.85 10.65
CA LYS A 244 29.37 -3.51 11.09
C LYS A 244 29.27 -2.82 12.43
N GLN A 245 30.01 -3.28 13.42
CA GLN A 245 30.15 -2.55 14.67
C GLN A 245 30.86 -1.22 14.35
N HIS A 246 30.22 -0.12 14.66
CA HIS A 246 30.80 1.21 14.59
C HIS A 246 30.82 1.79 15.99
N GLU A 247 31.92 2.43 16.33
CA GLU A 247 31.96 3.29 17.50
C GLU A 247 31.06 4.51 17.22
N LEU A 248 30.16 4.79 18.14
CA LEU A 248 29.29 5.95 18.04
C LEU A 248 30.13 7.21 18.29
N GLY A 249 29.93 8.20 17.42
CA GLY A 249 30.59 9.50 17.56
C GLY A 249 29.85 10.41 18.54
N LYS A 250 30.15 11.71 18.46
CA LYS A 250 29.48 12.73 19.28
C LYS A 250 28.01 12.86 18.93
N THR A 251 27.17 13.30 19.88
CA THR A 251 25.77 13.62 19.68
C THR A 251 25.60 14.61 18.53
N ARG A 252 24.76 14.26 17.56
CA ARG A 252 24.41 15.07 16.39
C ARG A 252 23.07 15.76 16.54
N LEU A 253 22.08 15.05 17.03
CA LEU A 253 20.74 15.59 17.27
C LEU A 253 20.37 15.31 18.72
N SER A 254 19.81 16.30 19.40
CA SER A 254 19.28 16.16 20.75
C SER A 254 17.91 16.82 20.83
N LEU A 255 16.93 16.08 21.31
CA LEU A 255 15.65 16.60 21.74
C LEU A 255 15.59 16.62 23.26
N LYS A 256 15.12 17.72 23.84
CA LYS A 256 14.99 17.91 25.29
C LYS A 256 13.59 18.41 25.62
N ALA A 257 12.82 17.56 26.30
CA ALA A 257 11.47 17.86 26.75
C ALA A 257 10.58 18.44 25.64
N LEU A 258 10.71 17.94 24.40
CA LEU A 258 9.94 18.43 23.27
C LEU A 258 8.45 18.26 23.56
N THR A 259 7.75 19.38 23.58
CA THR A 259 6.30 19.43 23.80
C THR A 259 5.66 20.25 22.68
N LEU A 260 4.68 19.64 22.00
CA LEU A 260 3.92 20.27 20.93
C LEU A 260 2.44 19.98 21.11
N ALA A 261 1.61 21.01 21.05
CA ALA A 261 0.16 20.83 21.02
C ALA A 261 -0.26 20.23 19.67
N GLY A 262 -1.11 19.22 19.69
CA GLY A 262 -1.75 18.71 18.48
C GLY A 262 -2.61 19.81 17.85
N LYS A 263 -2.37 20.14 16.58
CA LYS A 263 -3.16 21.13 15.83
C LYS A 263 -4.06 20.42 14.82
N GLY A 264 -5.37 20.44 15.03
CA GLY A 264 -6.38 19.87 14.14
C GLY A 264 -7.02 18.57 14.65
N SER A 265 -8.12 18.16 13.99
CA SER A 265 -8.83 16.92 14.32
C SER A 265 -7.95 15.71 14.01
N GLY A 266 -7.72 14.84 15.01
CA GLY A 266 -6.94 13.61 14.85
C GLY A 266 -5.43 13.73 15.04
N LYS A 267 -4.87 14.89 15.40
CA LYS A 267 -3.45 15.07 15.70
C LYS A 267 -3.14 14.86 17.17
N SER A 268 -2.17 14.00 17.45
CA SER A 268 -1.74 13.67 18.82
C SER A 268 -0.74 14.70 19.36
N PRO A 269 -0.87 15.15 20.62
CA PRO A 269 0.15 16.01 21.21
C PRO A 269 1.42 15.20 21.50
N ILE A 270 2.58 15.85 21.38
CA ILE A 270 3.85 15.36 21.91
C ILE A 270 4.06 16.01 23.26
N SER A 271 4.38 15.21 24.28
CA SER A 271 4.65 15.68 25.63
C SER A 271 5.96 15.14 26.15
N ASP A 272 6.85 16.04 26.57
CA ASP A 272 8.11 15.72 27.27
C ASP A 272 9.00 14.67 26.55
N LEU A 273 9.08 14.71 25.22
CA LEU A 273 9.89 13.77 24.46
C LEU A 273 11.35 14.18 24.46
N SER A 274 12.21 13.27 24.93
CA SER A 274 13.66 13.48 25.00
C SER A 274 14.40 12.27 24.42
N PHE A 275 15.35 12.51 23.52
CA PHE A 275 16.32 11.52 23.04
C PHE A 275 17.49 12.19 22.37
N GLU A 276 18.57 11.42 22.15
CA GLU A 276 19.76 11.86 21.42
C GLU A 276 20.09 10.88 20.31
N ILE A 277 20.72 11.38 19.26
CA ILE A 277 21.25 10.58 18.15
C ILE A 277 22.71 10.96 17.96
N ALA A 278 23.59 9.95 18.07
CA ALA A 278 25.03 10.09 17.87
C ALA A 278 25.41 10.05 16.37
N ALA A 279 26.61 10.49 16.05
CA ALA A 279 27.16 10.30 14.72
C ALA A 279 27.38 8.78 14.44
N GLY A 280 26.90 8.31 13.29
CA GLY A 280 26.93 6.89 12.90
C GLY A 280 25.80 6.05 13.50
N GLU A 281 24.90 6.62 14.27
CA GLU A 281 23.75 5.93 14.85
C GLU A 281 22.54 5.94 13.90
N ILE A 282 21.77 4.84 13.92
CA ILE A 282 20.45 4.74 13.31
C ILE A 282 19.44 4.52 14.44
N LEU A 283 18.63 5.54 14.74
CA LEU A 283 17.57 5.47 15.71
C LEU A 283 16.24 5.11 15.02
N GLY A 284 15.60 4.02 15.45
CA GLY A 284 14.27 3.63 15.00
C GLY A 284 13.20 4.22 15.90
N ILE A 285 12.17 4.85 15.31
CA ILE A 285 10.99 5.34 16.02
C ILE A 285 9.82 4.44 15.62
N GLY A 286 9.34 3.63 16.57
CA GLY A 286 8.22 2.72 16.37
C GLY A 286 6.94 3.25 17.01
N GLY A 287 5.79 2.87 16.45
CA GLY A 287 4.47 3.19 16.98
C GLY A 287 3.36 2.82 15.99
N ILE A 288 2.14 2.73 16.49
CA ILE A 288 0.95 2.64 15.64
C ILE A 288 0.57 4.03 15.10
N ALA A 289 -0.08 4.06 13.94
CA ALA A 289 -0.52 5.31 13.30
C ALA A 289 -1.32 6.18 14.29
N GLY A 290 -1.06 7.49 14.24
CA GLY A 290 -1.72 8.47 15.11
C GLY A 290 -1.09 8.68 16.50
N ASN A 291 0.07 8.06 16.79
CA ASN A 291 0.76 8.22 18.08
C ASN A 291 1.81 9.34 18.12
N GLY A 292 1.75 10.30 17.18
CA GLY A 292 2.60 11.49 17.21
C GLY A 292 3.84 11.41 16.31
N GLN A 293 4.00 10.36 15.49
CA GLN A 293 5.15 10.23 14.58
C GLN A 293 5.19 11.34 13.53
N GLU A 294 4.03 11.74 12.98
CA GLU A 294 3.92 12.85 12.02
C GLU A 294 4.29 14.17 12.66
N GLU A 295 3.79 14.43 13.87
CA GLU A 295 4.09 15.64 14.64
C GLU A 295 5.57 15.72 15.00
N LEU A 296 6.18 14.58 15.34
CA LEU A 296 7.63 14.51 15.59
C LEU A 296 8.42 14.81 14.31
N LEU A 297 8.02 14.23 13.17
CA LEU A 297 8.66 14.50 11.90
C LEU A 297 8.53 15.99 11.52
N ALA A 298 7.34 16.59 11.69
CA ALA A 298 7.10 18.00 11.46
C ALA A 298 7.96 18.90 12.39
N ALA A 299 8.13 18.49 13.66
CA ALA A 299 9.04 19.18 14.59
C ALA A 299 10.50 19.08 14.15
N LEU A 300 10.96 17.91 13.71
CA LEU A 300 12.34 17.68 13.25
C LEU A 300 12.62 18.36 11.91
N SER A 301 11.66 18.39 10.99
CA SER A 301 11.81 19.07 9.69
C SER A 301 11.78 20.60 9.82
N GLY A 302 11.19 21.13 10.90
CA GLY A 302 10.98 22.56 11.13
C GLY A 302 9.68 23.10 10.55
N GLU A 303 8.75 22.25 10.15
CA GLU A 303 7.39 22.62 9.76
C GLU A 303 6.55 22.97 10.99
N ALA A 304 6.78 22.29 12.12
CA ALA A 304 6.29 22.68 13.43
C ALA A 304 7.47 23.25 14.25
N LEU A 305 7.35 24.51 14.67
CA LEU A 305 8.39 25.17 15.47
C LEU A 305 8.19 24.86 16.96
N SER A 306 9.30 24.79 17.68
CA SER A 306 9.35 24.63 19.14
C SER A 306 10.22 25.70 19.79
N ALA A 307 10.32 25.70 21.11
CA ALA A 307 11.29 26.54 21.77
C ALA A 307 12.71 26.20 21.32
N PRO A 308 13.61 27.19 21.15
CA PRO A 308 14.94 27.01 20.53
C PRO A 308 15.72 25.84 21.11
N GLN A 309 15.74 25.69 22.44
CA GLN A 309 16.52 24.71 23.18
C GLN A 309 15.94 23.29 23.15
N MET A 310 14.67 23.10 22.75
CA MET A 310 14.02 21.78 22.70
C MET A 310 14.56 20.90 21.58
N CYS A 311 15.15 21.49 20.54
CA CYS A 311 15.79 20.74 19.45
C CYS A 311 17.18 21.34 19.18
N GLN A 312 18.21 20.50 19.23
CA GLN A 312 19.60 20.90 18.99
C GLN A 312 20.23 20.05 17.90
N LEU A 313 20.98 20.67 17.00
CA LEU A 313 21.77 20.00 15.96
C LEU A 313 23.25 20.39 16.15
N ASN A 314 24.14 19.41 16.40
CA ASN A 314 25.55 19.62 16.72
C ASN A 314 25.77 20.61 17.90
N GLY A 315 24.85 20.66 18.86
CA GLY A 315 24.89 21.60 19.99
C GLY A 315 24.26 22.98 19.75
N GLU A 316 23.86 23.30 18.52
CA GLU A 316 23.18 24.55 18.19
C GLU A 316 21.66 24.40 18.34
N ASN A 317 21.02 25.40 18.94
CA ASN A 317 19.57 25.45 19.14
C ASN A 317 18.85 25.70 17.80
N ILE A 318 18.04 24.75 17.35
CA ILE A 318 17.34 24.82 16.05
C ILE A 318 15.82 24.77 16.17
N GLY A 319 15.23 24.65 17.36
CA GLY A 319 13.79 24.51 17.55
C GLY A 319 12.96 25.60 16.86
N HIS A 320 13.47 26.82 16.80
CA HIS A 320 12.84 28.01 16.19
C HIS A 320 13.11 28.14 14.68
N LEU A 321 13.96 27.31 14.10
CA LEU A 321 14.36 27.39 12.70
C LEU A 321 13.39 26.61 11.80
N GLY A 322 12.99 27.23 10.69
CA GLY A 322 12.18 26.58 9.65
C GLY A 322 12.98 25.61 8.76
N PRO A 323 12.30 24.89 7.85
CA PRO A 323 12.89 23.81 7.06
C PRO A 323 14.13 24.21 6.25
N ASN A 324 14.13 25.39 5.62
CA ASN A 324 15.25 25.85 4.79
C ASN A 324 16.52 26.11 5.60
N ALA A 325 16.39 26.72 6.80
CA ALA A 325 17.52 26.95 7.70
C ALA A 325 18.10 25.61 8.19
N ARG A 326 17.24 24.67 8.59
CA ARG A 326 17.68 23.32 9.03
C ARG A 326 18.36 22.53 7.91
N ARG A 327 17.84 22.62 6.66
CA ARG A 327 18.50 22.01 5.48
C ARG A 327 19.90 22.59 5.25
N THR A 328 20.08 23.90 5.44
CA THR A 328 21.39 24.54 5.32
C THR A 328 22.39 24.02 6.36
N LEU A 329 21.92 23.76 7.59
CA LEU A 329 22.72 23.16 8.66
C LEU A 329 22.96 21.64 8.45
N GLY A 330 22.28 21.01 7.49
CA GLY A 330 22.50 19.63 7.12
C GLY A 330 21.46 18.64 7.63
N LEU A 331 20.38 19.10 8.26
CA LEU A 331 19.23 18.28 8.62
C LEU A 331 18.29 18.13 7.43
N LEU A 332 18.22 16.95 6.85
CA LEU A 332 17.37 16.63 5.69
C LEU A 332 16.22 15.73 6.14
N CYS A 333 15.08 15.90 5.49
CA CYS A 333 13.88 15.14 5.75
C CYS A 333 13.37 14.49 4.45
N ALA A 334 12.92 13.24 4.55
CA ALA A 334 12.15 12.54 3.52
C ALA A 334 10.76 12.23 4.10
N PRO A 335 9.73 13.03 3.80
CA PRO A 335 8.39 12.82 4.34
C PRO A 335 7.73 11.58 3.76
N GLU A 336 6.74 11.04 4.47
CA GLU A 336 5.96 9.88 4.04
C GLU A 336 5.11 10.19 2.80
N GLU A 337 4.46 11.36 2.78
CA GLU A 337 3.66 11.81 1.66
C GLU A 337 4.55 12.20 0.48
N ARG A 338 4.46 11.40 -0.59
CA ARG A 338 5.36 11.53 -1.75
C ARG A 338 4.98 12.69 -2.66
N LEU A 339 3.69 12.82 -2.99
CA LEU A 339 3.17 13.82 -3.93
C LEU A 339 2.59 15.01 -3.16
N GLY A 340 3.00 16.21 -3.55
CA GLY A 340 2.54 17.44 -2.91
C GLY A 340 3.35 17.87 -1.70
N HIS A 341 4.07 16.95 -1.03
CA HIS A 341 4.95 17.25 0.11
C HIS A 341 6.42 16.96 -0.21
N ALA A 342 6.76 15.70 -0.56
CA ALA A 342 8.14 15.31 -0.84
C ALA A 342 8.62 15.74 -2.23
N ALA A 343 7.72 15.74 -3.23
CA ALA A 343 8.05 16.05 -4.61
C ALA A 343 6.94 16.85 -5.30
N ALA A 344 7.35 17.73 -6.22
CA ALA A 344 6.45 18.42 -7.14
C ALA A 344 6.23 17.53 -8.38
N PRO A 345 5.01 16.96 -8.59
CA PRO A 345 4.79 15.91 -9.58
C PRO A 345 4.95 16.37 -11.03
N ASN A 346 4.76 17.66 -11.28
CA ASN A 346 4.88 18.25 -12.64
C ASN A 346 6.30 18.76 -12.97
N MET A 347 7.26 18.54 -12.07
CA MET A 347 8.66 18.93 -12.26
C MET A 347 9.52 17.70 -12.53
N SER A 348 10.58 17.86 -13.32
CA SER A 348 11.57 16.82 -13.54
C SER A 348 12.31 16.46 -12.24
N LEU A 349 13.02 15.33 -12.21
CA LEU A 349 13.86 14.95 -11.08
C LEU A 349 14.97 15.98 -10.80
N ILE A 350 15.54 16.60 -11.85
CA ILE A 350 16.54 17.66 -11.73
C ILE A 350 15.95 18.88 -11.04
N GLU A 351 14.78 19.32 -11.46
CA GLU A 351 14.08 20.46 -10.85
C GLU A 351 13.70 20.18 -9.40
N ASN A 352 13.19 18.97 -9.08
CA ASN A 352 12.92 18.56 -7.71
C ASN A 352 14.19 18.54 -6.84
N ALA A 353 15.31 18.04 -7.38
CA ALA A 353 16.60 18.09 -6.68
C ALA A 353 17.09 19.52 -6.46
N LEU A 354 16.83 20.42 -7.41
CA LEU A 354 17.16 21.85 -7.27
C LEU A 354 16.37 22.51 -6.14
N LEU A 355 15.05 22.26 -6.03
CA LEU A 355 14.21 22.83 -4.98
C LEU A 355 14.78 22.57 -3.58
N THR A 356 15.29 21.38 -3.34
CA THR A 356 15.82 20.98 -2.03
C THR A 356 17.30 21.26 -1.85
N GLY A 357 18.06 21.25 -2.95
CA GLY A 357 19.54 21.37 -2.95
C GLY A 357 20.08 22.77 -3.15
N ALA A 358 19.30 23.69 -3.70
CA ALA A 358 19.76 24.99 -4.19
C ALA A 358 20.59 25.77 -3.16
N LEU A 359 20.08 25.93 -1.94
CA LEU A 359 20.75 26.69 -0.89
C LEU A 359 21.99 25.97 -0.34
N ARG A 360 21.82 24.71 0.06
CA ARG A 360 22.90 23.92 0.69
C ARG A 360 24.08 23.68 -0.25
N LYS A 361 23.80 23.38 -1.52
CA LYS A 361 24.81 23.06 -2.54
C LYS A 361 25.27 24.29 -3.31
N LYS A 362 24.73 25.48 -3.01
CA LYS A 362 25.05 26.73 -3.71
C LYS A 362 24.89 26.58 -5.24
N LEU A 363 23.79 25.91 -5.65
CA LEU A 363 23.51 25.64 -7.06
C LEU A 363 23.02 26.89 -7.81
N VAL A 364 22.64 27.93 -7.07
CA VAL A 364 22.23 29.23 -7.61
C VAL A 364 23.27 30.28 -7.23
N LYS A 365 23.77 31.04 -8.23
CA LYS A 365 24.69 32.18 -8.04
C LYS A 365 24.12 33.37 -8.79
N ASN A 366 23.92 34.50 -8.09
CA ASN A 366 23.36 35.74 -8.66
C ASN A 366 22.03 35.53 -9.43
N GLY A 367 21.16 34.62 -8.97
CA GLY A 367 19.89 34.30 -9.61
C GLY A 367 19.95 33.31 -10.76
N PHE A 368 21.14 32.86 -11.17
CA PHE A 368 21.34 31.90 -12.24
C PHE A 368 21.79 30.53 -11.74
N LEU A 369 21.33 29.46 -12.40
CA LEU A 369 21.77 28.11 -12.12
C LEU A 369 23.23 27.89 -12.51
N ASN A 370 24.00 27.30 -11.59
CA ASN A 370 25.38 26.91 -11.84
C ASN A 370 25.44 25.47 -12.35
N TRP A 371 25.33 25.31 -13.65
CA TRP A 371 25.35 24.00 -14.33
C TRP A 371 26.67 23.22 -14.23
N GLY A 372 27.72 23.83 -13.74
CA GLY A 372 29.03 23.19 -13.55
C GLY A 372 29.21 22.54 -12.18
N ARG A 373 28.16 22.54 -11.35
CA ARG A 373 28.11 21.88 -10.02
C ARG A 373 26.99 20.87 -9.96
#